data_273c0ff3b1a2c6f84168759db8dec3f3
#
_entry.id   273c0ff3b1a2c6f84168759db8dec3f3
#
_cell.length_a   1.000
_cell.length_b   1.000
_cell.length_c   1.000
_cell.angle_alpha   90.00
_cell.angle_beta   90.00
_cell.angle_gamma   90.00
#
_symmetry.space_group_name_H-M   'P 1'
#
loop_
_entity.id
_entity.type
_entity.pdbx_description
1 polymer ?
#
loop_
_entity_poly.entity_id
_entity_poly.type
_entity_poly.pdbx_seq_one_letter_code
_entity_poly.pdbx_strand_id
1 'polypeptide(L)'
;MQVGRIPFNQQIQNFESTVAQIAGSAGGTSAAASIVSRSIVFVGLGSNDYLNNYIMANYETRRHYTPQQFADLLVIQYASQLTRLFKAGARRFVVAGVGSMGCIPTILARSAEGRCSEEVDQLVAPFNAGARGMLDGLNAGLPGATFTYLDNFRLFKLMLAHPASYGFDVVDRGCCGIGRNGGQMTCLPFMPPCADRERYLFW
;
A
#
# COMPACT_ATOMS: atom_id res chain seq x y z
N MET A 1 -6.21 4.44 -21.08
CA MET A 1 -7.51 4.31 -20.37
C MET A 1 -7.20 4.48 -18.88
N GLN A 2 -7.66 5.58 -18.25
CA GLN A 2 -7.52 5.73 -16.80
C GLN A 2 -8.48 4.75 -16.14
N VAL A 3 -7.96 3.75 -15.47
CA VAL A 3 -8.76 2.89 -14.60
C VAL A 3 -9.32 3.76 -13.48
N GLY A 4 -10.61 3.66 -13.19
CA GLY A 4 -11.23 4.42 -12.11
C GLY A 4 -10.49 4.17 -10.79
N ARG A 5 -9.93 5.24 -10.21
CA ARG A 5 -9.20 5.20 -8.94
C ARG A 5 -10.01 5.93 -7.88
N ILE A 6 -9.97 5.44 -6.67
CA ILE A 6 -10.48 6.16 -5.51
C ILE A 6 -9.26 6.69 -4.74
N PRO A 7 -8.87 7.97 -4.94
CA PRO A 7 -7.74 8.56 -4.24
C PRO A 7 -7.94 8.52 -2.72
N PHE A 8 -6.85 8.52 -1.95
CA PHE A 8 -6.95 8.40 -0.50
C PHE A 8 -7.81 9.50 0.14
N ASN A 9 -7.75 10.72 -0.37
CA ASN A 9 -8.64 11.80 0.09
C ASN A 9 -10.13 11.45 -0.07
N GLN A 10 -10.50 10.78 -1.17
CA GLN A 10 -11.87 10.30 -1.38
C GLN A 10 -12.22 9.15 -0.44
N GLN A 11 -11.27 8.23 -0.19
CA GLN A 11 -11.47 7.14 0.79
C GLN A 11 -11.70 7.70 2.19
N ILE A 12 -11.00 8.77 2.58
CA ILE A 12 -11.22 9.46 3.86
C ILE A 12 -12.61 10.09 3.92
N GLN A 13 -13.07 10.73 2.84
CA GLN A 13 -14.46 11.24 2.78
C GLN A 13 -15.50 10.12 2.91
N ASN A 14 -15.25 8.99 2.27
CA ASN A 14 -16.11 7.81 2.41
C ASN A 14 -16.10 7.29 3.86
N PHE A 15 -14.95 7.27 4.52
CA PHE A 15 -14.84 6.90 5.93
C PHE A 15 -15.62 7.87 6.82
N GLU A 16 -15.50 9.18 6.62
CA GLU A 16 -16.25 10.20 7.35
C GLU A 16 -17.77 10.01 7.16
N SER A 17 -18.21 9.72 5.94
CA SER A 17 -19.61 9.39 5.64
C SER A 17 -20.05 8.10 6.35
N THR A 18 -19.20 7.08 6.39
CA THR A 18 -19.47 5.82 7.11
C THR A 18 -19.62 6.06 8.61
N VAL A 19 -18.79 6.90 9.22
CA VAL A 19 -18.90 7.30 10.64
C VAL A 19 -20.27 7.96 10.91
N ALA A 20 -20.72 8.84 10.02
CA ALA A 20 -22.04 9.46 10.12
C ALA A 20 -23.19 8.43 10.00
N GLN A 21 -23.08 7.44 9.12
CA GLN A 21 -24.05 6.36 8.99
C GLN A 21 -24.09 5.47 10.25
N ILE A 22 -22.93 5.16 10.82
CA ILE A 22 -22.83 4.43 12.10
C ILE A 22 -23.55 5.21 13.21
N ALA A 23 -23.40 6.54 13.26
CA ALA A 23 -24.09 7.37 14.24
C ALA A 23 -25.62 7.28 14.09
N GLY A 24 -26.13 7.22 12.86
CA GLY A 24 -27.57 7.03 12.60
C GLY A 24 -28.11 5.66 13.04
N SER A 25 -27.28 4.62 12.93
CA SER A 25 -27.72 3.24 13.21
C SER A 25 -27.39 2.75 14.63
N ALA A 26 -26.34 3.27 15.27
CA ALA A 26 -25.82 2.78 16.54
C ALA A 26 -26.29 3.57 17.79
N GLY A 27 -27.27 4.46 17.64
CA GLY A 27 -27.80 5.23 18.76
C GLY A 27 -27.09 6.57 19.02
N GLY A 28 -26.52 7.18 17.98
CA GLY A 28 -26.00 8.55 18.01
C GLY A 28 -24.49 8.68 17.90
N THR A 29 -24.03 9.92 17.91
CA THR A 29 -22.62 10.27 17.67
C THR A 29 -21.66 9.71 18.73
N SER A 30 -22.09 9.63 20.00
CA SER A 30 -21.28 9.06 21.08
C SER A 30 -21.01 7.56 20.87
N ALA A 31 -22.03 6.81 20.47
CA ALA A 31 -21.88 5.38 20.15
C ALA A 31 -20.95 5.17 18.94
N ALA A 32 -21.12 5.97 17.88
CA ALA A 32 -20.23 5.94 16.72
C ALA A 32 -18.76 6.26 17.10
N ALA A 33 -18.55 7.31 17.90
CA ALA A 33 -17.21 7.67 18.37
C ALA A 33 -16.57 6.54 19.19
N SER A 34 -17.34 5.85 20.04
CA SER A 34 -16.88 4.68 20.80
C SER A 34 -16.49 3.51 19.88
N ILE A 35 -17.27 3.24 18.84
CA ILE A 35 -16.97 2.18 17.86
C ILE A 35 -15.68 2.53 17.11
N VAL A 36 -15.63 3.70 16.50
CA VAL A 36 -14.51 4.15 15.65
C VAL A 36 -13.20 4.20 16.43
N SER A 37 -13.21 4.74 17.66
CA SER A 37 -12.00 4.86 18.48
C SER A 37 -11.42 3.52 18.93
N ARG A 38 -12.23 2.47 18.99
CA ARG A 38 -11.81 1.10 19.32
C ARG A 38 -11.47 0.26 18.11
N SER A 39 -11.85 0.71 16.91
CA SER A 39 -11.56 0.01 15.66
C SER A 39 -10.09 0.19 15.26
N ILE A 40 -9.56 -0.79 14.53
CA ILE A 40 -8.25 -0.69 13.89
C ILE A 40 -8.47 -0.17 12.47
N VAL A 41 -7.77 0.90 12.12
CA VAL A 41 -7.70 1.44 10.77
C VAL A 41 -6.41 0.94 10.12
N PHE A 42 -6.54 0.01 9.19
CA PHE A 42 -5.42 -0.46 8.37
C PHE A 42 -5.26 0.45 7.15
N VAL A 43 -4.03 0.94 6.90
CA VAL A 43 -3.70 1.80 5.77
C VAL A 43 -2.47 1.25 5.06
N GLY A 44 -2.64 0.85 3.80
CA GLY A 44 -1.56 0.37 2.93
C GLY A 44 -1.58 1.14 1.61
N LEU A 45 -0.72 2.14 1.48
CA LEU A 45 -0.66 3.05 0.34
C LEU A 45 0.78 3.31 -0.12
N GLY A 46 0.93 3.82 -1.35
CA GLY A 46 2.21 4.21 -1.92
C GLY A 46 2.63 3.34 -3.11
N SER A 47 2.34 2.05 -3.12
CA SER A 47 2.77 1.15 -4.20
C SER A 47 2.29 1.63 -5.57
N ASN A 48 1.04 2.08 -5.68
CA ASN A 48 0.49 2.60 -6.93
C ASN A 48 1.11 3.93 -7.34
N ASP A 49 1.48 4.78 -6.38
CA ASP A 49 2.16 6.05 -6.65
C ASP A 49 3.53 5.77 -7.27
N TYR A 50 4.28 4.82 -6.71
CA TYR A 50 5.56 4.40 -7.29
C TYR A 50 5.38 3.69 -8.62
N LEU A 51 4.55 2.65 -8.69
CA LEU A 51 4.41 1.84 -9.90
C LEU A 51 3.90 2.67 -11.07
N ASN A 52 2.81 3.41 -10.86
CA ASN A 52 2.11 4.07 -11.96
C ASN A 52 2.60 5.49 -12.25
N ASN A 53 3.29 6.17 -11.33
CA ASN A 53 3.69 7.55 -11.55
C ASN A 53 5.21 7.73 -11.55
N TYR A 54 6.00 6.83 -10.96
CA TYR A 54 7.43 7.02 -10.81
C TYR A 54 8.29 5.99 -11.55
N ILE A 55 7.90 4.70 -11.52
CA ILE A 55 8.68 3.60 -12.10
C ILE A 55 8.38 3.42 -13.58
N MET A 56 7.12 3.60 -13.99
CA MET A 56 6.71 3.43 -15.38
C MET A 56 7.25 4.55 -16.25
N ALA A 57 7.88 4.20 -17.38
CA ALA A 57 8.57 5.11 -18.30
C ALA A 57 7.67 6.21 -18.92
N ASN A 58 6.37 6.03 -18.90
CA ASN A 58 5.40 6.94 -19.54
C ASN A 58 5.06 8.17 -18.67
N TYR A 59 5.61 8.28 -17.46
CA TYR A 59 5.31 9.39 -16.55
C TYR A 59 6.53 10.28 -16.36
N GLU A 60 6.31 11.58 -16.43
CA GLU A 60 7.38 12.57 -16.30
C GLU A 60 7.84 12.79 -14.85
N THR A 61 7.15 12.22 -13.87
CA THR A 61 7.42 12.43 -12.44
C THR A 61 8.89 12.18 -12.08
N ARG A 62 9.49 11.10 -12.61
CA ARG A 62 10.91 10.78 -12.39
C ARG A 62 11.87 11.81 -13.02
N ARG A 63 11.40 12.62 -13.95
CA ARG A 63 12.20 13.73 -14.54
C ARG A 63 12.19 14.98 -13.67
N HIS A 64 11.15 15.16 -12.86
CA HIS A 64 10.93 16.35 -12.02
C HIS A 64 11.36 16.16 -10.57
N TYR A 65 11.35 14.90 -10.07
CA TYR A 65 11.62 14.58 -8.67
C TYR A 65 12.69 13.50 -8.55
N THR A 66 13.68 13.73 -7.71
CA THR A 66 14.57 12.66 -7.23
C THR A 66 13.78 11.66 -6.38
N PRO A 67 14.29 10.42 -6.13
CA PRO A 67 13.61 9.47 -5.24
C PRO A 67 13.29 10.05 -3.86
N GLN A 68 14.19 10.84 -3.29
CA GLN A 68 13.97 11.49 -1.99
C GLN A 68 12.88 12.55 -2.06
N GLN A 69 12.92 13.44 -3.04
CA GLN A 69 11.91 14.50 -3.22
C GLN A 69 10.50 13.92 -3.43
N PHE A 70 10.40 12.82 -4.19
CA PHE A 70 9.12 12.16 -4.40
C PHE A 70 8.61 11.51 -3.12
N ALA A 71 9.50 10.85 -2.36
CA ALA A 71 9.18 10.28 -1.06
C ALA A 71 8.70 11.35 -0.07
N ASP A 72 9.40 12.49 0.02
CA ASP A 72 9.05 13.59 0.93
C ASP A 72 7.67 14.16 0.61
N LEU A 73 7.36 14.34 -0.69
CA LEU A 73 6.04 14.78 -1.15
C LEU A 73 4.93 13.83 -0.68
N LEU A 74 5.13 12.53 -0.85
CA LEU A 74 4.15 11.53 -0.45
C LEU A 74 3.99 11.48 1.07
N VAL A 75 5.08 11.53 1.82
CA VAL A 75 5.08 11.49 3.30
C VAL A 75 4.35 12.69 3.90
N ILE A 76 4.56 13.90 3.36
CA ILE A 76 3.85 15.11 3.80
C ILE A 76 2.34 14.96 3.59
N GLN A 77 1.92 14.50 2.42
CA GLN A 77 0.51 14.26 2.13
C GLN A 77 -0.07 13.17 3.05
N TYR A 78 0.69 12.09 3.28
CA TYR A 78 0.26 10.98 4.11
C TYR A 78 0.05 11.40 5.56
N ALA A 79 0.95 12.22 6.13
CA ALA A 79 0.80 12.79 7.47
C ALA A 79 -0.51 13.58 7.62
N SER A 80 -0.81 14.45 6.65
CA SER A 80 -2.06 15.22 6.62
C SER A 80 -3.30 14.32 6.57
N GLN A 81 -3.26 13.28 5.75
CA GLN A 81 -4.35 12.33 5.55
C GLN A 81 -4.61 11.47 6.80
N LEU A 82 -3.55 10.96 7.45
CA LEU A 82 -3.67 10.23 8.71
C LEU A 82 -4.19 11.12 9.84
N THR A 83 -3.74 12.37 9.89
CA THR A 83 -4.26 13.38 10.83
C THR A 83 -5.75 13.63 10.63
N ARG A 84 -6.23 13.64 9.38
CA ARG A 84 -7.67 13.78 9.08
C ARG A 84 -8.48 12.58 9.57
N LEU A 85 -7.98 11.36 9.40
CA LEU A 85 -8.62 10.16 9.98
C LEU A 85 -8.67 10.21 11.50
N PHE A 86 -7.60 10.69 12.15
CA PHE A 86 -7.59 10.93 13.60
C PHE A 86 -8.69 11.93 14.02
N LYS A 87 -8.83 13.05 13.29
CA LYS A 87 -9.90 14.04 13.53
C LYS A 87 -11.29 13.46 13.33
N ALA A 88 -11.45 12.49 12.44
CA ALA A 88 -12.70 11.75 12.23
C ALA A 88 -12.99 10.69 13.32
N GLY A 89 -12.14 10.57 14.34
CA GLY A 89 -12.38 9.71 15.51
C GLY A 89 -11.51 8.45 15.59
N ALA A 90 -10.75 8.09 14.54
CA ALA A 90 -9.86 6.93 14.54
C ALA A 90 -8.72 7.13 15.57
N ARG A 91 -8.34 6.04 16.27
CA ARG A 91 -7.31 6.08 17.33
C ARG A 91 -6.23 5.00 17.18
N ARG A 92 -6.51 3.92 16.48
CA ARG A 92 -5.59 2.78 16.34
C ARG A 92 -5.30 2.55 14.87
N PHE A 93 -4.06 2.78 14.48
CA PHE A 93 -3.65 2.69 13.08
C PHE A 93 -2.58 1.61 12.91
N VAL A 94 -2.73 0.81 11.87
CA VAL A 94 -1.67 -0.03 11.32
C VAL A 94 -1.36 0.51 9.94
N VAL A 95 -0.16 1.04 9.77
CA VAL A 95 0.28 1.69 8.54
C VAL A 95 1.36 0.85 7.89
N ALA A 96 1.04 0.23 6.76
CA ALA A 96 1.97 -0.61 6.03
C ALA A 96 2.90 0.23 5.15
N GLY A 97 4.19 -0.03 5.25
CA GLY A 97 5.16 0.44 4.28
C GLY A 97 4.96 -0.22 2.91
N VAL A 98 5.57 0.36 1.88
CA VAL A 98 5.59 -0.24 0.55
C VAL A 98 6.45 -1.50 0.57
N GLY A 99 5.92 -2.59 0.03
CA GLY A 99 6.61 -3.87 -0.08
C GLY A 99 7.75 -3.84 -1.12
N SER A 100 8.42 -4.98 -1.33
CA SER A 100 9.44 -5.11 -2.36
C SER A 100 8.82 -4.98 -3.76
N MET A 101 8.91 -3.80 -4.34
CA MET A 101 8.40 -3.50 -5.68
C MET A 101 9.23 -4.14 -6.77
N GLY A 102 10.52 -4.36 -6.52
CA GLY A 102 11.46 -4.95 -7.48
C GLY A 102 11.14 -6.39 -7.86
N CYS A 103 10.36 -7.10 -7.04
CA CYS A 103 10.03 -8.51 -7.25
C CYS A 103 8.60 -8.75 -7.72
N ILE A 104 7.80 -7.70 -7.96
CA ILE A 104 6.43 -7.90 -8.46
C ILE A 104 6.43 -8.42 -9.91
N PRO A 105 5.43 -9.21 -10.33
CA PRO A 105 5.38 -9.83 -11.66
C PRO A 105 5.63 -8.86 -12.82
N THR A 106 5.10 -7.64 -12.75
CA THR A 106 5.30 -6.61 -13.79
C THR A 106 6.76 -6.17 -13.93
N ILE A 107 7.53 -6.15 -12.85
CA ILE A 107 8.97 -5.83 -12.88
C ILE A 107 9.77 -7.05 -13.33
N LEU A 108 9.46 -8.24 -12.81
CA LEU A 108 10.07 -9.49 -13.25
C LEU A 108 9.91 -9.71 -14.78
N ALA A 109 8.73 -9.42 -15.31
CA ALA A 109 8.44 -9.57 -16.74
C ALA A 109 9.31 -8.66 -17.64
N ARG A 110 9.84 -7.56 -17.11
CA ARG A 110 10.71 -6.61 -17.81
C ARG A 110 12.19 -6.96 -17.65
N SER A 111 12.55 -7.74 -16.66
CA SER A 111 13.92 -8.22 -16.46
C SER A 111 14.27 -9.26 -17.52
N ALA A 112 15.44 -9.14 -18.16
CA ALA A 112 15.90 -10.11 -19.15
C ALA A 112 15.98 -11.53 -18.59
N GLU A 113 16.30 -11.65 -17.30
CA GLU A 113 16.50 -12.93 -16.61
C GLU A 113 15.36 -13.29 -15.64
N GLY A 114 14.29 -12.47 -15.59
CA GLY A 114 13.16 -12.69 -14.66
C GLY A 114 13.54 -12.51 -13.18
N ARG A 115 14.63 -11.77 -12.91
CA ARG A 115 15.09 -11.51 -11.54
C ARG A 115 14.54 -10.21 -10.99
N CYS A 116 14.42 -10.14 -9.65
CA CYS A 116 14.05 -8.93 -8.93
C CYS A 116 15.02 -7.77 -9.25
N SER A 117 14.50 -6.57 -9.34
CA SER A 117 15.28 -5.35 -9.54
C SER A 117 15.57 -4.68 -8.19
N GLU A 118 16.82 -4.75 -7.75
CA GLU A 118 17.27 -4.04 -6.56
C GLU A 118 17.17 -2.51 -6.74
N GLU A 119 17.42 -2.01 -7.96
CA GLU A 119 17.24 -0.59 -8.28
C GLU A 119 15.82 -0.12 -7.94
N VAL A 120 14.80 -0.89 -8.33
CA VAL A 120 13.39 -0.56 -8.05
C VAL A 120 13.11 -0.60 -6.55
N ASP A 121 13.66 -1.56 -5.82
CA ASP A 121 13.51 -1.63 -4.36
C ASP A 121 14.16 -0.42 -3.66
N GLN A 122 15.29 0.07 -4.16
CA GLN A 122 15.95 1.27 -3.64
C GLN A 122 15.14 2.55 -3.87
N LEU A 123 14.31 2.62 -4.90
CA LEU A 123 13.45 3.79 -5.14
C LEU A 123 12.41 4.00 -4.04
N VAL A 124 11.93 2.93 -3.39
CA VAL A 124 10.90 3.02 -2.33
C VAL A 124 11.49 3.15 -0.93
N ALA A 125 12.78 2.91 -0.77
CA ALA A 125 13.44 2.97 0.55
C ALA A 125 13.30 4.33 1.26
N PRO A 126 13.47 5.51 0.58
CA PRO A 126 13.27 6.81 1.20
C PRO A 126 11.85 7.01 1.74
N PHE A 127 10.82 6.53 1.02
CA PHE A 127 9.44 6.62 1.48
C PHE A 127 9.22 5.78 2.74
N ASN A 128 9.68 4.55 2.76
CA ASN A 128 9.54 3.67 3.93
C ASN A 128 10.24 4.25 5.17
N ALA A 129 11.44 4.83 4.99
CA ALA A 129 12.15 5.51 6.07
C ALA A 129 11.40 6.77 6.55
N GLY A 130 10.95 7.61 5.61
CA GLY A 130 10.17 8.82 5.90
C GLY A 130 8.82 8.50 6.58
N ALA A 131 8.14 7.44 6.16
CA ALA A 131 6.89 6.99 6.77
C ALA A 131 7.08 6.57 8.23
N ARG A 132 8.18 5.88 8.58
CA ARG A 132 8.50 5.55 9.99
C ARG A 132 8.66 6.82 10.82
N GLY A 133 9.52 7.74 10.39
CA GLY A 133 9.74 9.00 11.11
C GLY A 133 8.47 9.86 11.22
N MET A 134 7.65 9.88 10.17
CA MET A 134 6.33 10.53 10.19
C MET A 134 5.41 9.93 11.27
N LEU A 135 5.33 8.59 11.38
CA LEU A 135 4.48 7.93 12.38
C LEU A 135 4.98 8.19 13.80
N ASP A 136 6.30 8.24 14.02
CA ASP A 136 6.87 8.64 15.30
C ASP A 136 6.45 10.06 15.68
N GLY A 137 6.49 10.99 14.71
CA GLY A 137 6.00 12.36 14.89
C GLY A 137 4.49 12.44 15.17
N LEU A 138 3.66 11.64 14.48
CA LEU A 138 2.23 11.58 14.74
C LEU A 138 1.92 10.97 16.11
N ASN A 139 2.64 9.95 16.56
CA ASN A 139 2.52 9.38 17.89
C ASN A 139 2.84 10.41 18.98
N ALA A 140 3.85 11.24 18.78
CA ALA A 140 4.20 12.31 19.71
C ALA A 140 3.20 13.48 19.69
N GLY A 141 2.69 13.82 18.50
CA GLY A 141 1.87 15.01 18.28
C GLY A 141 0.35 14.81 18.44
N LEU A 142 -0.14 13.56 18.45
CA LEU A 142 -1.57 13.24 18.48
C LEU A 142 -1.90 12.33 19.68
N PRO A 143 -2.01 12.91 20.90
CA PRO A 143 -2.26 12.13 22.10
C PRO A 143 -3.57 11.34 22.02
N GLY A 144 -3.54 10.11 22.52
CA GLY A 144 -4.68 9.19 22.48
C GLY A 144 -4.82 8.40 21.17
N ALA A 145 -3.94 8.62 20.20
CA ALA A 145 -3.80 7.75 19.03
C ALA A 145 -2.54 6.88 19.13
N THR A 146 -2.56 5.75 18.44
CA THR A 146 -1.41 4.87 18.25
C THR A 146 -1.27 4.55 16.78
N PHE A 147 -0.10 4.88 16.21
CA PHE A 147 0.27 4.58 14.84
C PHE A 147 1.37 3.52 14.86
N THR A 148 1.06 2.32 14.40
CA THR A 148 1.99 1.20 14.32
C THR A 148 2.47 1.04 12.88
N TYR A 149 3.79 1.06 12.67
CA TYR A 149 4.36 0.77 11.36
C TYR A 149 4.41 -0.74 11.13
N LEU A 150 3.87 -1.21 10.01
CA LEU A 150 4.04 -2.58 9.54
C LEU A 150 5.15 -2.61 8.48
N ASP A 151 6.25 -3.28 8.78
CA ASP A 151 7.37 -3.45 7.85
C ASP A 151 7.04 -4.46 6.74
N ASN A 152 6.22 -4.01 5.82
CA ASN A 152 5.78 -4.83 4.70
C ASN A 152 6.93 -5.15 3.72
N PHE A 153 7.94 -4.27 3.64
CA PHE A 153 9.12 -4.53 2.80
C PHE A 153 9.89 -5.75 3.31
N ARG A 154 10.21 -5.76 4.61
CA ARG A 154 10.90 -6.88 5.24
C ARG A 154 10.06 -8.16 5.18
N LEU A 155 8.76 -8.05 5.44
CA LEU A 155 7.85 -9.20 5.37
C LEU A 155 7.86 -9.83 3.96
N PHE A 156 7.77 -9.01 2.91
CA PHE A 156 7.85 -9.48 1.53
C PHE A 156 9.18 -10.16 1.21
N LYS A 157 10.30 -9.57 1.64
CA LYS A 157 11.63 -10.20 1.45
C LYS A 157 11.73 -11.55 2.16
N LEU A 158 11.14 -11.71 3.34
CA LEU A 158 11.10 -12.99 4.06
C LEU A 158 10.22 -14.03 3.33
N MET A 159 9.06 -13.62 2.83
CA MET A 159 8.19 -14.51 2.04
C MET A 159 8.87 -14.97 0.75
N LEU A 160 9.62 -14.09 0.07
CA LEU A 160 10.39 -14.44 -1.12
C LEU A 160 11.56 -15.37 -0.82
N ALA A 161 12.23 -15.20 0.34
CA ALA A 161 13.37 -16.02 0.73
C ALA A 161 12.96 -17.39 1.28
N HIS A 162 11.81 -17.49 1.94
CA HIS A 162 11.33 -18.69 2.60
C HIS A 162 9.85 -18.96 2.29
N PRO A 163 9.46 -19.07 1.01
CA PRO A 163 8.06 -19.09 0.61
C PRO A 163 7.26 -20.22 1.25
N ALA A 164 7.82 -21.41 1.34
CA ALA A 164 7.14 -22.58 1.95
C ALA A 164 6.75 -22.35 3.42
N SER A 165 7.52 -21.55 4.18
CA SER A 165 7.20 -21.19 5.57
C SER A 165 5.95 -20.31 5.69
N TYR A 166 5.53 -19.70 4.60
CA TYR A 166 4.33 -18.86 4.50
C TYR A 166 3.21 -19.49 3.66
N GLY A 167 3.38 -20.75 3.24
CA GLY A 167 2.38 -21.50 2.46
C GLY A 167 2.41 -21.21 0.96
N PHE A 168 3.46 -20.54 0.44
CA PHE A 168 3.60 -20.26 -0.98
C PHE A 168 4.55 -21.23 -1.68
N ASP A 169 4.19 -21.63 -2.90
CA ASP A 169 5.05 -22.42 -3.80
C ASP A 169 5.55 -21.57 -4.96
N VAL A 170 4.77 -20.54 -5.35
CA VAL A 170 5.05 -19.73 -6.54
C VAL A 170 5.21 -18.27 -6.12
N VAL A 171 6.41 -17.73 -6.29
CA VAL A 171 6.78 -16.36 -5.89
C VAL A 171 7.39 -15.53 -7.02
N ASP A 172 7.43 -16.08 -8.24
CA ASP A 172 8.08 -15.49 -9.40
C ASP A 172 7.12 -15.08 -10.52
N ARG A 173 5.82 -15.26 -10.30
CA ARG A 173 4.79 -14.94 -11.30
C ARG A 173 3.44 -14.64 -10.67
N GLY A 174 2.60 -13.92 -11.43
CA GLY A 174 1.19 -13.70 -11.08
C GLY A 174 0.31 -14.91 -11.42
N CYS A 175 -0.68 -15.19 -10.57
CA CYS A 175 -1.65 -16.25 -10.76
C CYS A 175 -2.64 -15.96 -11.89
N CYS A 176 -2.98 -14.69 -12.13
CA CYS A 176 -4.00 -14.27 -13.09
C CYS A 176 -3.46 -13.37 -14.21
N GLY A 177 -2.21 -13.02 -14.22
CA GLY A 177 -1.66 -12.14 -15.27
C GLY A 177 -1.32 -12.87 -16.57
N ILE A 178 -1.07 -12.11 -17.63
CA ILE A 178 -0.71 -12.63 -18.96
C ILE A 178 0.75 -12.36 -19.27
N GLY A 179 1.33 -13.25 -20.10
CA GLY A 179 2.67 -13.13 -20.64
C GLY A 179 3.74 -13.55 -19.63
N ARG A 180 4.98 -13.09 -19.87
CA ARG A 180 6.13 -13.47 -19.05
C ARG A 180 5.88 -13.16 -17.57
N ASN A 181 6.15 -14.11 -16.69
CA ASN A 181 5.92 -14.04 -15.24
C ASN A 181 4.44 -13.68 -14.86
N GLY A 182 3.48 -13.84 -15.77
CA GLY A 182 2.11 -13.32 -15.54
C GLY A 182 2.07 -11.81 -15.28
N GLY A 183 3.07 -11.05 -15.73
CA GLY A 183 3.28 -9.64 -15.35
C GLY A 183 3.30 -8.64 -16.50
N GLN A 184 3.22 -9.09 -17.77
CA GLN A 184 3.19 -8.18 -18.92
C GLN A 184 1.85 -7.43 -19.02
N MET A 185 0.77 -8.11 -18.68
CA MET A 185 -0.56 -7.52 -18.58
C MET A 185 -1.21 -7.97 -17.28
N THR A 186 -1.86 -7.05 -16.59
CA THR A 186 -2.58 -7.34 -15.35
C THR A 186 -3.77 -8.28 -15.59
N CYS A 187 -4.23 -8.94 -14.53
CA CYS A 187 -5.46 -9.71 -14.55
C CYS A 187 -6.63 -8.83 -15.01
N LEU A 188 -7.35 -9.27 -16.04
CA LEU A 188 -8.52 -8.59 -16.57
C LEU A 188 -9.80 -9.20 -15.99
N PRO A 189 -10.91 -8.44 -15.96
CA PRO A 189 -12.21 -8.98 -15.60
C PRO A 189 -12.55 -10.23 -16.42
N PHE A 190 -13.13 -11.23 -15.77
CA PHE A 190 -13.53 -12.52 -16.36
C PHE A 190 -12.38 -13.47 -16.75
N MET A 191 -11.13 -13.11 -16.49
CA MET A 191 -10.04 -14.08 -16.65
C MET A 191 -10.06 -15.07 -15.47
N PRO A 192 -10.00 -16.39 -15.74
CA PRO A 192 -9.89 -17.36 -14.67
C PRO A 192 -8.51 -17.25 -14.00
N PRO A 193 -8.44 -17.24 -12.66
CA PRO A 193 -7.17 -17.36 -11.97
C PRO A 193 -6.60 -18.78 -12.13
N CYS A 194 -5.35 -18.97 -11.76
CA CYS A 194 -4.74 -20.29 -11.65
C CYS A 194 -5.53 -21.18 -10.64
N ALA A 195 -5.45 -22.50 -10.78
CA ALA A 195 -6.20 -23.45 -9.95
C ALA A 195 -5.81 -23.34 -8.46
N ASP A 196 -4.52 -23.25 -8.18
CA ASP A 196 -3.95 -23.25 -6.83
C ASP A 196 -3.55 -21.84 -6.38
N ARG A 197 -4.45 -20.87 -6.53
CA ARG A 197 -4.19 -19.45 -6.30
C ARG A 197 -3.67 -19.13 -4.89
N GLU A 198 -4.06 -19.91 -3.89
CA GLU A 198 -3.60 -19.80 -2.50
C GLU A 198 -2.12 -20.15 -2.33
N ARG A 199 -1.50 -20.81 -3.33
CA ARG A 199 -0.08 -21.16 -3.36
C ARG A 199 0.77 -20.08 -4.02
N TYR A 200 0.16 -19.02 -4.58
CA TYR A 200 0.84 -17.93 -5.26
C TYR A 200 0.96 -16.71 -4.35
N LEU A 201 2.15 -16.13 -4.27
CA LEU A 201 2.38 -14.86 -3.55
C LEU A 201 1.75 -13.67 -4.29
N PHE A 202 1.66 -13.75 -5.63
CA PHE A 202 1.13 -12.68 -6.48
C PHE A 202 -0.11 -13.14 -7.25
N TRP A 203 -1.02 -12.19 -7.40
CA TRP A 203 -2.25 -12.34 -8.20
C TRP A 203 -2.06 -11.94 -9.64
#